data_1a9d7dea50b0e6f7e5adf68fc7dfb6f0
#
_entry.id   1a9d7dea50b0e6f7e5adf68fc7dfb6f0
#
_cell.length_a   1.000
_cell.length_b   1.000
_cell.length_c   1.000
_cell.angle_alpha   90.00
_cell.angle_beta   90.00
_cell.angle_gamma   90.00
#
_symmetry.space_group_name_H-M   'P 1'
#
loop_
_entity.id
_entity.type
_entity.pdbx_description
1 polymer ?
#
loop_
_entity_poly.entity_id
_entity_poly.type
_entity_poly.pdbx_seq_one_letter_code
_entity_poly.pdbx_strand_id
1 'polypeptide(L)'
;MAFKMSEKSLFAILLRSTWWYGVGIGLVLIAISLVLVGGKYLVLGVFSATPFFVIAGVALYRQSKQPSQKRVQEVYELARKMTATQIASKIATSYTDARYDSEPFKGNAADLVLSRGNRTLLLCSKRFKVGNTGIGPLEKLVAEGEKVEATGYLYVALGDISSAAKDYADQNDIELVQITRLAAFFDGQANIE
;
A
#
# COMPACT_ATOMS: atom_id res chain seq x y z
N MET A 1 -2.71 18.51 3.61
CA MET A 1 -4.01 18.32 2.94
C MET A 1 -3.85 17.19 1.93
N ALA A 2 -4.35 15.99 2.24
CA ALA A 2 -4.36 14.88 1.29
C ALA A 2 -5.47 15.14 0.28
N PHE A 3 -5.13 15.26 -0.99
CA PHE A 3 -6.09 15.42 -2.09
C PHE A 3 -6.81 14.08 -2.28
N LYS A 4 -7.98 13.91 -1.65
CA LYS A 4 -8.80 12.70 -1.77
C LYS A 4 -9.49 12.73 -3.14
N MET A 5 -8.80 12.21 -4.16
CA MET A 5 -9.39 12.06 -5.49
C MET A 5 -10.52 11.02 -5.44
N SER A 6 -11.65 11.34 -6.07
CA SER A 6 -12.75 10.39 -6.21
C SER A 6 -12.26 9.10 -6.89
N GLU A 7 -12.56 7.94 -6.32
CA GLU A 7 -12.16 6.62 -6.87
C GLU A 7 -12.69 6.36 -8.29
N LYS A 8 -13.73 7.06 -8.70
CA LYS A 8 -14.36 7.01 -10.04
C LYS A 8 -13.74 8.00 -11.03
N SER A 9 -12.73 8.77 -10.64
CA SER A 9 -12.04 9.67 -11.57
C SER A 9 -11.25 8.86 -12.60
N LEU A 10 -11.31 9.26 -13.89
CA LEU A 10 -10.50 8.67 -14.96
C LEU A 10 -9.00 8.63 -14.59
N PHE A 11 -8.51 9.65 -13.90
CA PHE A 11 -7.14 9.72 -13.41
C PHE A 11 -6.84 8.65 -12.34
N ALA A 12 -7.77 8.37 -11.45
CA ALA A 12 -7.59 7.33 -10.43
C ALA A 12 -7.59 5.93 -11.07
N ILE A 13 -8.44 5.71 -12.08
CA ILE A 13 -8.50 4.47 -12.85
C ILE A 13 -7.18 4.28 -13.63
N LEU A 14 -6.67 5.33 -14.29
CA LEU A 14 -5.42 5.29 -15.03
C LEU A 14 -4.20 5.05 -14.14
N LEU A 15 -4.16 5.62 -12.93
CA LEU A 15 -3.10 5.38 -11.96
C LEU A 15 -3.08 3.94 -11.41
N ARG A 16 -4.23 3.24 -11.42
CA ARG A 16 -4.36 1.82 -11.04
C ARG A 16 -4.15 0.86 -12.21
N SER A 17 -4.31 1.36 -13.45
CA SER A 17 -4.11 0.56 -14.66
C SER A 17 -2.63 0.48 -15.03
N THR A 18 -2.30 -0.42 -15.97
CA THR A 18 -0.94 -0.57 -16.48
C THR A 18 -0.51 0.71 -17.20
N TRP A 19 0.72 1.16 -17.01
CA TRP A 19 1.28 2.40 -17.56
C TRP A 19 1.06 2.57 -19.08
N TRP A 20 0.91 1.48 -19.83
CA TRP A 20 0.62 1.46 -21.26
C TRP A 20 -0.67 2.19 -21.64
N TYR A 21 -1.70 2.14 -20.80
CA TYR A 21 -2.97 2.82 -21.07
C TYR A 21 -2.79 4.33 -21.07
N GLY A 22 -2.00 4.88 -20.14
CA GLY A 22 -1.71 6.31 -20.09
C GLY A 22 -0.94 6.78 -21.33
N VAL A 23 0.07 6.02 -21.76
CA VAL A 23 0.82 6.29 -23.01
C VAL A 23 -0.09 6.18 -24.23
N GLY A 24 -0.91 5.12 -24.31
CA GLY A 24 -1.84 4.91 -25.43
C GLY A 24 -2.83 6.07 -25.60
N ILE A 25 -3.46 6.52 -24.53
CA ILE A 25 -4.40 7.65 -24.56
C ILE A 25 -3.66 8.94 -24.99
N GLY A 26 -2.47 9.20 -24.45
CA GLY A 26 -1.68 10.36 -24.86
C GLY A 26 -1.35 10.38 -26.35
N LEU A 27 -0.97 9.23 -26.93
CA LEU A 27 -0.69 9.09 -28.36
C LEU A 27 -1.95 9.28 -29.22
N VAL A 28 -3.09 8.73 -28.79
CA VAL A 28 -4.37 8.90 -29.49
C VAL A 28 -4.78 10.38 -29.52
N LEU A 29 -4.62 11.12 -28.42
CA LEU A 29 -4.92 12.55 -28.36
C LEU A 29 -4.05 13.37 -29.32
N ILE A 30 -2.76 13.04 -29.39
CA ILE A 30 -1.85 13.68 -30.35
C ILE A 30 -2.25 13.38 -31.80
N ALA A 31 -2.59 12.10 -32.09
CA ALA A 31 -3.02 11.70 -33.44
C ALA A 31 -4.32 12.40 -33.86
N ILE A 32 -5.31 12.49 -32.97
CA ILE A 32 -6.57 13.21 -33.19
C ILE A 32 -6.29 14.70 -33.46
N SER A 33 -5.41 15.31 -32.67
CA SER A 33 -5.03 16.72 -32.87
C SER A 33 -4.38 16.96 -34.24
N LEU A 34 -3.53 16.05 -34.69
CA LEU A 34 -2.89 16.12 -36.01
C LEU A 34 -3.91 16.04 -37.15
N VAL A 35 -4.89 15.13 -37.06
CA VAL A 35 -5.88 14.86 -38.10
C VAL A 35 -6.94 15.98 -38.19
N LEU A 36 -7.45 16.42 -37.04
CA LEU A 36 -8.59 17.34 -36.99
C LEU A 36 -8.21 18.81 -37.11
N VAL A 37 -7.04 19.21 -36.60
CA VAL A 37 -6.69 20.63 -36.42
C VAL A 37 -5.50 21.03 -37.30
N GLY A 38 -4.84 20.07 -37.98
CA GLY A 38 -3.69 20.28 -38.81
C GLY A 38 -2.42 20.67 -38.01
N GLY A 39 -1.28 20.62 -38.65
CA GLY A 39 0.03 20.81 -37.99
C GLY A 39 0.25 22.16 -37.27
N LYS A 40 -0.56 23.20 -37.59
CA LYS A 40 -0.46 24.52 -36.95
C LYS A 40 -0.73 24.54 -35.45
N TYR A 41 -1.51 23.58 -34.96
CA TYR A 41 -1.91 23.50 -33.53
C TYR A 41 -1.39 22.24 -32.81
N LEU A 42 -0.32 21.65 -33.34
CA LEU A 42 0.37 20.52 -32.74
C LEU A 42 0.73 20.78 -31.25
N VAL A 43 1.10 22.01 -30.94
CA VAL A 43 1.45 22.46 -29.60
C VAL A 43 0.28 22.26 -28.62
N LEU A 44 -0.96 22.55 -29.03
CA LEU A 44 -2.15 22.33 -28.19
C LEU A 44 -2.41 20.84 -27.94
N GLY A 45 -2.18 19.99 -28.95
CA GLY A 45 -2.30 18.52 -28.81
C GLY A 45 -1.27 17.95 -27.82
N VAL A 46 -0.04 18.41 -27.89
CA VAL A 46 1.02 18.00 -26.96
C VAL A 46 0.71 18.47 -25.55
N PHE A 47 0.27 19.71 -25.37
CA PHE A 47 -0.13 20.22 -24.04
C PHE A 47 -1.29 19.43 -23.43
N SER A 48 -2.28 19.03 -24.21
CA SER A 48 -3.40 18.22 -23.71
C SER A 48 -2.98 16.79 -23.37
N ALA A 49 -1.95 16.23 -23.99
CA ALA A 49 -1.41 14.90 -23.72
C ALA A 49 -0.46 14.86 -22.50
N THR A 50 0.14 16.01 -22.12
CA THR A 50 1.14 16.10 -21.02
C THR A 50 0.66 15.45 -19.71
N PRO A 51 -0.56 15.70 -19.19
CA PRO A 51 -1.00 15.08 -17.93
C PRO A 51 -1.05 13.55 -18.01
N PHE A 52 -1.36 12.98 -19.17
CA PHE A 52 -1.41 11.53 -19.36
C PHE A 52 -0.01 10.91 -19.35
N PHE A 53 0.98 11.58 -19.91
CA PHE A 53 2.37 11.12 -19.83
C PHE A 53 2.93 11.23 -18.41
N VAL A 54 2.58 12.27 -17.66
CA VAL A 54 2.97 12.39 -16.25
C VAL A 54 2.36 11.23 -15.43
N ILE A 55 1.07 10.93 -15.63
CA ILE A 55 0.40 9.81 -14.97
C ILE A 55 1.04 8.48 -15.36
N ALA A 56 1.35 8.27 -16.64
CA ALA A 56 2.02 7.07 -17.11
C ALA A 56 3.41 6.91 -16.46
N GLY A 57 4.17 7.99 -16.33
CA GLY A 57 5.46 8.00 -15.64
C GLY A 57 5.35 7.64 -14.16
N VAL A 58 4.38 8.20 -13.45
CA VAL A 58 4.10 7.86 -12.03
C VAL A 58 3.64 6.40 -11.90
N ALA A 59 2.77 5.93 -12.80
CA ALA A 59 2.32 4.54 -12.81
C ALA A 59 3.49 3.58 -13.06
N LEU A 60 4.35 3.87 -14.03
CA LEU A 60 5.56 3.09 -14.31
C LEU A 60 6.49 3.04 -13.09
N TYR A 61 6.76 4.18 -12.46
CA TYR A 61 7.60 4.25 -11.26
C TYR A 61 7.01 3.43 -10.10
N ARG A 62 5.70 3.49 -9.88
CA ARG A 62 5.03 2.68 -8.85
C ARG A 62 5.07 1.19 -9.18
N GLN A 63 4.84 0.81 -10.45
CA GLN A 63 4.87 -0.58 -10.89
C GLN A 63 6.27 -1.18 -10.84
N SER A 64 7.31 -0.39 -11.15
CA SER A 64 8.70 -0.86 -11.05
C SER A 64 9.15 -1.16 -9.61
N LYS A 65 8.49 -0.56 -8.62
CA LYS A 65 8.76 -0.82 -7.20
C LYS A 65 7.92 -1.97 -6.61
N GLN A 66 6.96 -2.52 -7.35
CA GLN A 66 6.18 -3.66 -6.86
C GLN A 66 6.99 -4.95 -7.01
N PRO A 67 6.98 -5.83 -5.99
CA PRO A 67 7.62 -7.14 -6.08
C PRO A 67 7.04 -7.94 -7.25
N SER A 68 7.89 -8.66 -7.97
CA SER A 68 7.43 -9.54 -9.06
C SER A 68 6.52 -10.65 -8.50
N GLN A 69 5.60 -11.17 -9.32
CA GLN A 69 4.69 -12.27 -8.93
C GLN A 69 5.47 -13.49 -8.41
N LYS A 70 6.60 -13.81 -9.03
CA LYS A 70 7.50 -14.87 -8.57
C LYS A 70 8.01 -14.60 -7.16
N ARG A 71 8.43 -13.36 -6.88
CA ARG A 71 8.92 -12.97 -5.56
C ARG A 71 7.82 -12.99 -4.51
N VAL A 72 6.62 -12.54 -4.86
CA VAL A 72 5.43 -12.63 -3.99
C VAL A 72 5.15 -14.08 -3.59
N GLN A 73 5.23 -15.02 -4.55
CA GLN A 73 5.03 -16.43 -4.28
C GLN A 73 6.13 -17.02 -3.39
N GLU A 74 7.39 -16.68 -3.63
CA GLU A 74 8.52 -17.10 -2.78
C GLU A 74 8.34 -16.61 -1.34
N VAL A 75 7.99 -15.33 -1.16
CA VAL A 75 7.76 -14.76 0.17
C VAL A 75 6.53 -15.40 0.84
N TYR A 76 5.48 -15.73 0.09
CA TYR A 76 4.32 -16.43 0.62
C TYR A 76 4.71 -17.80 1.22
N GLU A 77 5.48 -18.60 0.48
CA GLU A 77 5.96 -19.91 0.97
C GLU A 77 6.89 -19.78 2.18
N LEU A 78 7.74 -18.75 2.20
CA LEU A 78 8.59 -18.45 3.35
C LEU A 78 7.75 -18.04 4.57
N ALA A 79 6.82 -17.09 4.40
CA ALA A 79 5.98 -16.57 5.46
C ALA A 79 5.11 -17.68 6.09
N ARG A 80 4.61 -18.63 5.31
CA ARG A 80 3.85 -19.77 5.84
C ARG A 80 4.65 -20.62 6.83
N LYS A 81 5.97 -20.70 6.69
CA LYS A 81 6.87 -21.45 7.57
C LYS A 81 7.30 -20.64 8.80
N MET A 82 7.16 -19.33 8.76
CA MET A 82 7.56 -18.43 9.85
C MET A 82 6.54 -18.39 10.98
N THR A 83 6.99 -18.00 12.16
CA THR A 83 6.15 -17.67 13.32
C THR A 83 5.68 -16.20 13.24
N ALA A 84 4.63 -15.87 14.01
CA ALA A 84 4.17 -14.48 14.11
C ALA A 84 5.30 -13.54 14.59
N THR A 85 6.06 -13.95 15.57
CA THR A 85 7.20 -13.18 16.09
C THR A 85 8.26 -12.93 15.02
N GLN A 86 8.55 -13.91 14.17
CA GLN A 86 9.52 -13.75 13.07
C GLN A 86 9.01 -12.76 12.00
N ILE A 87 7.73 -12.80 11.68
CA ILE A 87 7.09 -11.82 10.76
C ILE A 87 7.14 -10.41 11.38
N ALA A 88 6.74 -10.29 12.65
CA ALA A 88 6.78 -9.01 13.37
C ALA A 88 8.21 -8.43 13.41
N SER A 89 9.19 -9.25 13.74
CA SER A 89 10.61 -8.83 13.77
C SER A 89 11.11 -8.39 12.39
N LYS A 90 10.71 -9.09 11.31
CA LYS A 90 11.10 -8.71 9.95
C LYS A 90 10.53 -7.35 9.53
N ILE A 91 9.27 -7.09 9.87
CA ILE A 91 8.65 -5.78 9.63
C ILE A 91 9.33 -4.71 10.50
N ALA A 92 9.56 -5.00 11.79
CA ALA A 92 10.20 -4.08 12.72
C ALA A 92 11.60 -3.65 12.24
N THR A 93 12.39 -4.54 11.63
CA THR A 93 13.69 -4.18 11.05
C THR A 93 13.56 -3.04 10.05
N SER A 94 12.59 -3.11 9.12
CA SER A 94 12.38 -2.03 8.15
C SER A 94 11.96 -0.71 8.82
N TYR A 95 11.19 -0.77 9.91
CA TYR A 95 10.83 0.41 10.68
C TYR A 95 12.01 0.97 11.48
N THR A 96 12.90 0.10 11.99
CA THR A 96 14.13 0.53 12.64
C THR A 96 15.05 1.27 11.66
N ASP A 97 15.15 0.82 10.41
CA ASP A 97 15.86 1.53 9.34
C ASP A 97 15.25 2.93 9.08
N ALA A 98 13.94 3.09 9.30
CA ALA A 98 13.22 4.36 9.24
C ALA A 98 13.23 5.14 10.58
N ARG A 99 14.11 4.77 11.53
CA ARG A 99 14.29 5.39 12.85
C ARG A 99 13.08 5.27 13.78
N TYR A 100 12.36 4.17 13.72
CA TYR A 100 11.39 3.80 14.75
C TYR A 100 12.06 2.90 15.79
N ASP A 101 11.75 3.15 17.04
CA ASP A 101 12.06 2.22 18.13
C ASP A 101 10.99 1.12 18.15
N SER A 102 11.39 -0.12 18.44
CA SER A 102 10.48 -1.25 18.51
C SER A 102 10.51 -1.91 19.87
N GLU A 103 9.35 -2.01 20.53
CA GLU A 103 9.19 -2.65 21.83
C GLU A 103 8.09 -3.72 21.80
N PRO A 104 8.21 -4.78 22.58
CA PRO A 104 7.15 -5.78 22.72
C PRO A 104 5.89 -5.15 23.33
N PHE A 105 4.74 -5.39 22.69
CA PHE A 105 3.47 -4.95 23.25
C PHE A 105 3.04 -5.81 24.44
N LYS A 106 2.71 -5.18 25.57
CA LYS A 106 2.24 -5.84 26.79
C LYS A 106 0.73 -6.13 26.71
N GLY A 107 0.33 -7.03 25.78
CA GLY A 107 -1.07 -7.38 25.60
C GLY A 107 -1.27 -8.46 24.55
N ASN A 108 -2.55 -8.80 24.30
CA ASN A 108 -2.90 -9.90 23.39
C ASN A 108 -3.27 -9.42 21.97
N ALA A 109 -3.53 -8.13 21.77
CA ALA A 109 -4.02 -7.63 20.49
C ALA A 109 -2.93 -7.28 19.50
N ALA A 110 -1.72 -6.97 19.95
CA ALA A 110 -0.57 -6.65 19.12
C ALA A 110 0.67 -7.47 19.52
N ASP A 111 1.70 -7.45 18.67
CA ASP A 111 3.00 -8.06 18.94
C ASP A 111 4.02 -7.03 19.36
N LEU A 112 4.08 -5.90 18.64
CA LEU A 112 5.07 -4.85 18.86
C LEU A 112 4.40 -3.47 18.85
N VAL A 113 5.05 -2.55 19.58
CA VAL A 113 4.85 -1.09 19.47
C VAL A 113 6.03 -0.53 18.69
N LEU A 114 5.75 0.29 17.69
CA LEU A 114 6.74 0.99 16.90
C LEU A 114 6.55 2.49 17.16
N SER A 115 7.56 3.17 17.69
CA SER A 115 7.46 4.56 18.10
C SER A 115 8.52 5.44 17.43
N ARG A 116 8.12 6.65 16.99
CA ARG A 116 9.02 7.67 16.46
C ARG A 116 8.45 9.05 16.76
N GLY A 117 9.04 9.75 17.73
CA GLY A 117 8.52 11.04 18.19
C GLY A 117 7.09 10.91 18.70
N ASN A 118 6.14 11.60 18.07
CA ASN A 118 4.71 11.55 18.42
C ASN A 118 3.92 10.47 17.68
N ARG A 119 4.57 9.63 16.86
CA ARG A 119 3.90 8.54 16.15
C ARG A 119 4.10 7.23 16.90
N THR A 120 3.01 6.59 17.24
CA THR A 120 2.97 5.27 17.88
C THR A 120 2.14 4.34 17.01
N LEU A 121 2.73 3.28 16.49
CA LEU A 121 2.06 2.29 15.64
C LEU A 121 2.01 0.95 16.38
N LEU A 122 0.88 0.27 16.33
CA LEU A 122 0.74 -1.09 16.82
C LEU A 122 0.81 -2.10 15.68
N LEU A 123 1.73 -3.05 15.77
CA LEU A 123 1.89 -4.14 14.82
C LEU A 123 1.28 -5.43 15.35
N CYS A 124 0.33 -6.01 14.62
CA CYS A 124 -0.28 -7.31 14.92
C CYS A 124 -0.03 -8.30 13.79
N SER A 125 0.67 -9.40 14.09
CA SER A 125 0.89 -10.54 13.21
C SER A 125 0.37 -11.87 13.77
N LYS A 126 -0.22 -11.87 14.97
CA LYS A 126 -0.60 -13.10 15.70
C LYS A 126 -1.51 -14.05 14.90
N ARG A 127 -2.33 -13.52 14.01
CA ARG A 127 -3.30 -14.29 13.23
C ARG A 127 -3.05 -14.24 11.72
N PHE A 128 -1.84 -13.95 11.30
CA PHE A 128 -1.50 -13.70 9.88
C PHE A 128 -1.77 -14.90 8.94
N LYS A 129 -1.83 -16.14 9.46
CA LYS A 129 -2.11 -17.37 8.67
C LYS A 129 -3.59 -17.72 8.56
N VAL A 130 -4.49 -16.95 9.17
CA VAL A 130 -5.94 -17.22 9.12
C VAL A 130 -6.44 -16.99 7.70
N GLY A 131 -7.22 -17.95 7.19
CA GLY A 131 -7.69 -17.91 5.79
C GLY A 131 -8.63 -16.75 5.47
N ASN A 132 -9.40 -16.26 6.46
CA ASN A 132 -10.28 -15.11 6.29
C ASN A 132 -10.29 -14.23 7.56
N THR A 133 -10.03 -12.94 7.37
CA THR A 133 -10.01 -11.94 8.45
C THR A 133 -11.27 -11.08 8.39
N GLY A 134 -12.08 -11.12 9.45
CA GLY A 134 -13.22 -10.24 9.66
C GLY A 134 -12.86 -9.01 10.50
N ILE A 135 -13.86 -8.23 10.92
CA ILE A 135 -13.69 -6.98 11.68
C ILE A 135 -13.14 -7.24 13.10
N GLY A 136 -13.63 -8.26 13.81
CA GLY A 136 -13.36 -8.46 15.23
C GLY A 136 -11.89 -8.41 15.68
N PRO A 137 -10.91 -8.98 14.94
CA PRO A 137 -9.50 -8.80 15.25
C PRO A 137 -9.00 -7.36 15.12
N LEU A 138 -9.54 -6.59 14.19
CA LEU A 138 -9.18 -5.20 13.96
C LEU A 138 -9.75 -4.29 15.05
N GLU A 139 -11.01 -4.52 15.48
CA GLU A 139 -11.62 -3.81 16.60
C GLU A 139 -10.81 -4.00 17.89
N LYS A 140 -10.35 -5.22 18.16
CA LYS A 140 -9.49 -5.50 19.32
C LYS A 140 -8.16 -4.77 19.25
N LEU A 141 -7.58 -4.67 18.06
CA LEU A 141 -6.32 -3.94 17.84
C LEU A 141 -6.50 -2.45 18.12
N VAL A 142 -7.58 -1.85 17.61
CA VAL A 142 -7.90 -0.42 17.83
C VAL A 142 -8.18 -0.16 19.31
N ALA A 143 -9.04 -0.96 19.94
CA ALA A 143 -9.39 -0.80 21.36
C ALA A 143 -8.17 -0.90 22.32
N GLU A 144 -7.19 -1.73 22.00
CA GLU A 144 -5.92 -1.77 22.74
C GLU A 144 -5.01 -0.60 22.39
N GLY A 145 -5.04 -0.14 21.14
CA GLY A 145 -4.26 1.01 20.70
C GLY A 145 -4.69 2.32 21.33
N GLU A 146 -5.98 2.53 21.55
CA GLU A 146 -6.52 3.69 22.27
C GLU A 146 -5.92 3.82 23.67
N LYS A 147 -5.63 2.70 24.35
CA LYS A 147 -5.03 2.72 25.71
C LYS A 147 -3.58 3.18 25.74
N VAL A 148 -2.89 3.10 24.60
CA VAL A 148 -1.48 3.50 24.44
C VAL A 148 -1.32 4.69 23.50
N GLU A 149 -2.41 5.39 23.22
CA GLU A 149 -2.45 6.57 22.33
C GLU A 149 -1.83 6.27 20.96
N ALA A 150 -2.12 5.08 20.40
CA ALA A 150 -1.62 4.70 19.10
C ALA A 150 -2.17 5.64 18.01
N THR A 151 -1.29 6.07 17.10
CA THR A 151 -1.62 6.95 15.98
C THR A 151 -1.90 6.20 14.69
N GLY A 152 -1.72 4.87 14.68
CA GLY A 152 -2.00 4.01 13.55
C GLY A 152 -1.70 2.55 13.86
N TYR A 153 -2.07 1.69 12.92
CA TYR A 153 -2.06 0.24 13.14
C TYR A 153 -1.54 -0.50 11.91
N LEU A 154 -0.83 -1.60 12.14
CA LEU A 154 -0.34 -2.52 11.12
C LEU A 154 -0.92 -3.91 11.42
N TYR A 155 -1.76 -4.43 10.53
CA TYR A 155 -2.34 -5.75 10.67
C TYR A 155 -1.87 -6.67 9.56
N VAL A 156 -1.16 -7.74 9.89
CA VAL A 156 -0.62 -8.68 8.91
C VAL A 156 -1.63 -9.79 8.64
N ALA A 157 -1.97 -10.01 7.36
CA ALA A 157 -2.86 -11.08 6.93
C ALA A 157 -2.39 -11.68 5.59
N LEU A 158 -2.13 -12.99 5.57
CA LEU A 158 -1.83 -13.74 4.34
C LEU A 158 -3.08 -14.23 3.63
N GLY A 159 -4.19 -14.38 4.37
CA GLY A 159 -5.46 -14.82 3.82
C GLY A 159 -6.33 -13.66 3.33
N ASP A 160 -7.55 -14.01 2.94
CA ASP A 160 -8.53 -13.04 2.47
C ASP A 160 -8.99 -12.12 3.60
N ILE A 161 -9.31 -10.88 3.26
CA ILE A 161 -9.85 -9.88 4.16
C ILE A 161 -11.24 -9.53 3.66
N SER A 162 -12.25 -9.63 4.53
CA SER A 162 -13.63 -9.32 4.19
C SER A 162 -13.77 -7.83 3.79
N SER A 163 -14.76 -7.50 2.93
CA SER A 163 -15.02 -6.11 2.54
C SER A 163 -15.27 -5.23 3.76
N ALA A 164 -16.07 -5.70 4.70
CA ALA A 164 -16.36 -4.98 5.93
C ALA A 164 -15.11 -4.74 6.79
N ALA A 165 -14.14 -5.68 6.80
CA ALA A 165 -12.87 -5.47 7.50
C ALA A 165 -11.96 -4.47 6.78
N LYS A 166 -12.00 -4.41 5.44
CA LYS A 166 -11.29 -3.38 4.66
C LYS A 166 -11.85 -1.99 4.92
N ASP A 167 -13.18 -1.85 4.87
CA ASP A 167 -13.87 -0.59 5.15
C ASP A 167 -13.57 -0.10 6.59
N TYR A 168 -13.54 -1.02 7.55
CA TYR A 168 -13.18 -0.71 8.92
C TYR A 168 -11.71 -0.27 9.05
N ALA A 169 -10.80 -0.94 8.35
CA ALA A 169 -9.39 -0.60 8.34
C ALA A 169 -9.15 0.81 7.76
N ASP A 170 -9.82 1.15 6.65
CA ASP A 170 -9.74 2.47 6.03
C ASP A 170 -10.28 3.60 6.93
N GLN A 171 -11.27 3.30 7.79
CA GLN A 171 -11.85 4.27 8.73
C GLN A 171 -11.01 4.50 9.98
N ASN A 172 -10.15 3.56 10.35
CA ASN A 172 -9.39 3.56 11.61
C ASN A 172 -7.87 3.61 11.41
N ASP A 173 -7.38 4.05 10.25
CA ASP A 173 -5.95 4.15 9.92
C ASP A 173 -5.18 2.84 10.14
N ILE A 174 -5.80 1.70 9.78
CA ILE A 174 -5.16 0.38 9.85
C ILE A 174 -4.56 0.03 8.51
N GLU A 175 -3.24 -0.06 8.42
CA GLU A 175 -2.55 -0.60 7.25
C GLU A 175 -2.67 -2.14 7.24
N LEU A 176 -3.36 -2.68 6.23
CA LEU A 176 -3.51 -4.12 6.02
C LEU A 176 -2.28 -4.64 5.25
N VAL A 177 -1.35 -5.26 5.98
CA VAL A 177 -0.12 -5.83 5.40
C VAL A 177 -0.42 -7.20 4.80
N GLN A 178 -0.80 -7.21 3.53
CA GLN A 178 -1.00 -8.42 2.74
C GLN A 178 0.33 -8.87 2.10
N ILE A 179 0.32 -10.03 1.41
CA ILE A 179 1.52 -10.68 0.90
C ILE A 179 2.40 -9.80 0.00
N THR A 180 1.80 -8.97 -0.87
CA THR A 180 2.55 -8.05 -1.74
C THR A 180 3.29 -6.99 -0.93
N ARG A 181 2.63 -6.43 0.09
CA ARG A 181 3.23 -5.46 1.00
C ARG A 181 4.29 -6.12 1.89
N LEU A 182 4.01 -7.34 2.35
CA LEU A 182 4.96 -8.14 3.13
C LEU A 182 6.24 -8.43 2.31
N ALA A 183 6.12 -8.75 1.02
CA ALA A 183 7.27 -8.95 0.14
C ALA A 183 8.14 -7.68 0.03
N ALA A 184 7.53 -6.49 -0.02
CA ALA A 184 8.28 -5.24 0.00
C ALA A 184 9.09 -5.05 1.31
N PHE A 185 8.55 -5.47 2.47
CA PHE A 185 9.30 -5.48 3.74
C PHE A 185 10.47 -6.47 3.71
N PHE A 186 10.27 -7.64 3.09
CA PHE A 186 11.34 -8.64 2.95
C PHE A 186 12.49 -8.16 2.07
N ASP A 187 12.20 -7.34 1.07
CA ASP A 187 13.18 -6.83 0.10
C ASP A 187 13.77 -5.47 0.51
N GLY A 188 13.38 -4.91 1.66
CA GLY A 188 13.82 -3.59 2.13
C GLY A 188 13.32 -2.44 1.26
N GLN A 189 12.25 -2.66 0.48
CA GLN A 189 11.66 -1.68 -0.44
C GLN A 189 10.34 -1.10 0.08
N ALA A 190 9.97 -1.40 1.33
CA ALA A 190 8.77 -0.86 1.93
C ALA A 190 8.93 0.65 2.16
N ASN A 191 8.08 1.45 1.51
CA ASN A 191 7.98 2.88 1.82
C ASN A 191 7.31 3.02 3.19
N ILE A 192 8.04 3.57 4.16
CA ILE A 192 7.58 3.90 5.50
C ILE A 192 7.48 5.42 5.55
N GLU A 193 6.25 5.95 5.54
CA GLU A 193 5.98 7.39 5.63
C GLU A 193 5.81 7.86 7.07
#